data_b44294a0231dcd08060a4ab778117b49
#
_entry.id   b44294a0231dcd08060a4ab778117b49
#
_cell.length_a   1.000
_cell.length_b   1.000
_cell.length_c   1.000
_cell.angle_alpha   90.00
_cell.angle_beta   90.00
_cell.angle_gamma   90.00
#
_symmetry.space_group_name_H-M   'P 1'
#
loop_
_entity.id
_entity.type
_entity.pdbx_description
1 polymer ?
#
loop_
_entity_poly.entity_id
_entity_poly.type
_entity_poly.pdbx_seq_one_letter_code
_entity_poly.pdbx_strand_id
1 'polypeptide(L)'
;MPKIKMIILALVFATILPVSAQEFSDVPALHTFAVGYAGAESKVYQSFRAVLDKGEAARPIFRRCLKTGSPAAKLYSAIGLYKLDPQEGTKALKSLASSQEQVPVMQGCIVSTYTVGEVATDLLSPNPQLLSFQAF
;
A
#
# COMPACT_ATOMS: atom_id res chain seq x y z
N MET A 1 50.76 -32.23 -3.13
CA MET A 1 49.95 -31.35 -2.27
C MET A 1 48.60 -31.13 -2.93
N PRO A 2 47.52 -31.62 -2.35
CA PRO A 2 46.22 -31.41 -2.96
C PRO A 2 45.80 -29.95 -2.77
N LYS A 3 45.51 -29.27 -3.88
CA LYS A 3 44.91 -27.94 -3.87
C LYS A 3 43.43 -28.11 -3.47
N ILE A 4 43.09 -27.72 -2.26
CA ILE A 4 41.71 -27.64 -1.83
C ILE A 4 41.07 -26.49 -2.62
N LYS A 5 40.24 -26.83 -3.62
CA LYS A 5 39.35 -25.89 -4.24
C LYS A 5 38.23 -25.57 -3.24
N MET A 6 38.35 -24.42 -2.63
CA MET A 6 37.28 -23.85 -1.79
C MET A 6 36.11 -23.46 -2.73
N ILE A 7 35.11 -24.33 -2.78
CA ILE A 7 33.85 -24.01 -3.44
C ILE A 7 33.11 -23.05 -2.52
N ILE A 8 33.12 -21.77 -2.85
CA ILE A 8 32.26 -20.78 -2.20
C ILE A 8 30.85 -21.05 -2.69
N LEU A 9 30.09 -21.77 -1.88
CA LEU A 9 28.66 -21.93 -2.06
C LEU A 9 28.01 -20.58 -1.72
N ALA A 10 27.77 -19.77 -2.75
CA ALA A 10 26.99 -18.55 -2.62
C ALA A 10 25.55 -18.97 -2.27
N LEU A 11 25.19 -18.92 -0.99
CA LEU A 11 23.82 -19.06 -0.55
C LEU A 11 23.06 -17.83 -1.03
N VAL A 12 22.38 -17.98 -2.16
CA VAL A 12 21.39 -17.00 -2.61
C VAL A 12 20.21 -17.12 -1.64
N PHE A 13 20.20 -16.29 -0.62
CA PHE A 13 18.99 -16.05 0.18
C PHE A 13 17.99 -15.33 -0.72
N ALA A 14 17.21 -16.10 -1.47
CA ALA A 14 15.97 -15.60 -2.02
C ALA A 14 15.07 -15.28 -0.83
N THR A 15 14.95 -14.01 -0.49
CA THR A 15 13.97 -13.55 0.49
C THR A 15 12.58 -13.78 -0.11
N ILE A 16 12.02 -14.94 0.17
CA ILE A 16 10.64 -15.25 -0.15
C ILE A 16 9.81 -14.34 0.74
N LEU A 17 9.22 -13.31 0.11
CA LEU A 17 8.23 -12.45 0.78
C LEU A 17 7.04 -13.31 1.20
N PRO A 18 6.48 -13.09 2.39
CA PRO A 18 5.26 -13.77 2.76
C PRO A 18 4.17 -13.46 1.71
N VAL A 19 3.41 -14.48 1.34
CA VAL A 19 2.36 -14.43 0.30
C VAL A 19 1.42 -13.22 0.50
N SER A 20 1.07 -12.91 1.75
CA SER A 20 0.22 -11.76 2.10
C SER A 20 0.80 -10.39 1.70
N ALA A 21 2.12 -10.23 1.75
CA ALA A 21 2.77 -8.98 1.35
C ALA A 21 2.82 -8.85 -0.18
N GLN A 22 2.92 -9.96 -0.89
CA GLN A 22 2.90 -9.97 -2.35
C GLN A 22 1.48 -9.68 -2.88
N GLU A 23 0.45 -10.28 -2.29
CA GLU A 23 -0.95 -9.97 -2.62
C GLU A 23 -1.27 -8.49 -2.41
N PHE A 24 -0.77 -7.90 -1.33
CA PHE A 24 -0.96 -6.49 -1.04
C PHE A 24 -0.28 -5.58 -2.07
N SER A 25 0.91 -5.94 -2.55
CA SER A 25 1.66 -5.13 -3.52
C SER A 25 0.99 -4.99 -4.88
N ASP A 26 0.09 -5.91 -5.21
CA ASP A 26 -0.55 -6.01 -6.52
C ASP A 26 -2.07 -5.69 -6.49
N VAL A 27 -2.58 -5.12 -5.40
CA VAL A 27 -4.01 -4.80 -5.29
C VAL A 27 -4.47 -3.91 -6.46
N PRO A 28 -5.60 -4.24 -7.11
CA PRO A 28 -5.99 -3.59 -8.36
C PRO A 28 -6.70 -2.24 -8.17
N ALA A 29 -7.22 -1.97 -6.99
CA ALA A 29 -8.03 -0.80 -6.70
C ALA A 29 -7.91 -0.36 -5.24
N LEU A 30 -8.22 0.89 -4.97
CA LEU A 30 -8.33 1.43 -3.62
C LEU A 30 -9.78 1.27 -3.15
N HIS A 31 -10.01 0.44 -2.14
CA HIS A 31 -11.32 0.25 -1.53
C HIS A 31 -11.35 0.87 -0.14
N THR A 32 -12.43 1.55 0.17
CA THR A 32 -12.73 2.01 1.53
C THR A 32 -13.18 0.82 2.40
N PHE A 33 -13.32 1.05 3.69
CA PHE A 33 -13.67 0.03 4.69
C PHE A 33 -14.88 -0.84 4.30
N ALA A 34 -15.95 -0.19 3.84
CA ALA A 34 -17.20 -0.87 3.47
C ALA A 34 -17.54 -0.60 2.01
N VAL A 35 -17.61 -1.63 1.19
CA VAL A 35 -17.89 -1.53 -0.24
C VAL A 35 -18.96 -2.51 -0.68
N GLY A 36 -19.58 -2.21 -1.83
CA GLY A 36 -20.62 -3.03 -2.42
C GLY A 36 -21.99 -2.92 -1.75
N TYR A 37 -22.95 -3.68 -2.25
CA TYR A 37 -24.36 -3.60 -1.85
C TYR A 37 -24.59 -3.86 -0.37
N ALA A 38 -23.86 -4.82 0.21
CA ALA A 38 -24.02 -5.18 1.63
C ALA A 38 -23.08 -4.40 2.57
N GLY A 39 -22.29 -3.44 2.06
CA GLY A 39 -21.30 -2.71 2.85
C GLY A 39 -20.25 -3.63 3.49
N ALA A 40 -19.92 -4.74 2.82
CA ALA A 40 -18.98 -5.73 3.33
C ALA A 40 -17.52 -5.27 3.14
N GLU A 41 -16.65 -5.78 4.00
CA GLU A 41 -15.22 -5.60 3.88
C GLU A 41 -14.69 -6.40 2.69
N SER A 42 -14.08 -5.74 1.70
CA SER A 42 -13.56 -6.39 0.52
C SER A 42 -12.25 -7.12 0.79
N LYS A 43 -11.91 -8.11 -0.06
CA LYS A 43 -10.60 -8.79 0.00
C LYS A 43 -9.44 -7.82 -0.21
N VAL A 44 -9.62 -6.81 -1.05
CA VAL A 44 -8.62 -5.75 -1.27
C VAL A 44 -8.34 -4.98 0.02
N TYR A 45 -9.39 -4.54 0.71
CA TYR A 45 -9.25 -3.86 1.99
C TYR A 45 -8.69 -4.79 3.08
N GLN A 46 -9.12 -6.06 3.11
CA GLN A 46 -8.59 -7.07 4.04
C GLN A 46 -7.09 -7.27 3.86
N SER A 47 -6.57 -7.24 2.63
CA SER A 47 -5.13 -7.32 2.36
C SER A 47 -4.37 -6.14 2.99
N PHE A 48 -4.90 -4.94 2.87
CA PHE A 48 -4.35 -3.76 3.54
C PHE A 48 -4.39 -3.90 5.07
N ARG A 49 -5.55 -4.30 5.58
CA ARG A 49 -5.76 -4.48 7.02
C ARG A 49 -4.81 -5.51 7.62
N ALA A 50 -4.61 -6.63 6.92
CA ALA A 50 -3.70 -7.68 7.35
C ALA A 50 -2.24 -7.20 7.49
N VAL A 51 -1.80 -6.30 6.61
CA VAL A 51 -0.49 -5.67 6.73
C VAL A 51 -0.47 -4.68 7.89
N LEU A 52 -1.46 -3.80 7.98
CA LEU A 52 -1.54 -2.77 9.03
C LEU A 52 -1.56 -3.39 10.44
N ASP A 53 -2.24 -4.50 10.63
CA ASP A 53 -2.36 -5.21 11.91
C ASP A 53 -1.02 -5.77 12.42
N LYS A 54 0.02 -5.81 11.59
CA LYS A 54 1.39 -6.15 12.01
C LYS A 54 2.07 -5.04 12.83
N GLY A 55 1.44 -3.88 12.95
CA GLY A 55 1.98 -2.74 13.69
C GLY A 55 3.31 -2.25 13.09
N GLU A 56 4.35 -2.09 13.91
CA GLU A 56 5.66 -1.62 13.44
C GLU A 56 6.31 -2.52 12.38
N ALA A 57 6.01 -3.83 12.37
CA ALA A 57 6.48 -4.75 11.34
C ALA A 57 5.87 -4.46 9.94
N ALA A 58 4.76 -3.73 9.88
CA ALA A 58 4.16 -3.28 8.63
C ALA A 58 4.97 -2.18 7.93
N ARG A 59 5.71 -1.38 8.68
CA ARG A 59 6.43 -0.20 8.18
C ARG A 59 7.37 -0.51 7.01
N PRO A 60 8.27 -1.51 7.07
CA PRO A 60 9.12 -1.85 5.93
C PRO A 60 8.33 -2.38 4.73
N ILE A 61 7.20 -3.04 4.95
CA ILE A 61 6.33 -3.52 3.88
C ILE A 61 5.72 -2.33 3.15
N PHE A 62 5.14 -1.38 3.86
CA PHE A 62 4.57 -0.16 3.27
C PHE A 62 5.63 0.68 2.55
N ARG A 63 6.80 0.86 3.12
CA ARG A 63 7.91 1.59 2.48
C ARG A 63 8.32 0.95 1.15
N ARG A 64 8.34 -0.36 1.06
CA ARG A 64 8.63 -1.09 -0.17
C ARG A 64 7.52 -0.90 -1.20
N CYS A 65 6.27 -1.13 -0.82
CA CYS A 65 5.11 -1.01 -1.70
C CYS A 65 4.91 0.42 -2.20
N LEU A 66 5.31 1.42 -1.42
CA LEU A 66 5.30 2.82 -1.84
C LEU A 66 6.17 3.07 -3.08
N LYS A 67 7.25 2.28 -3.25
CA LYS A 67 8.18 2.40 -4.38
C LYS A 67 7.81 1.52 -5.56
N THR A 68 7.39 0.29 -5.31
CA THR A 68 7.27 -0.78 -6.32
C THR A 68 5.88 -1.36 -6.45
N GLY A 69 4.94 -0.98 -5.60
CA GLY A 69 3.56 -1.48 -5.62
C GLY A 69 2.73 -0.93 -6.78
N SER A 70 1.54 -1.52 -6.96
CA SER A 70 0.52 -0.98 -7.84
C SER A 70 0.11 0.44 -7.40
N PRO A 71 -0.56 1.23 -8.24
CA PRO A 71 -1.07 2.55 -7.86
C PRO A 71 -1.90 2.53 -6.56
N ALA A 72 -2.79 1.55 -6.42
CA ALA A 72 -3.58 1.38 -5.20
C ALA A 72 -2.72 0.96 -3.99
N ALA A 73 -1.75 0.06 -4.18
CA ALA A 73 -0.84 -0.34 -3.11
C ALA A 73 0.02 0.82 -2.61
N LYS A 74 0.45 1.71 -3.49
CA LYS A 74 1.17 2.93 -3.11
C LYS A 74 0.31 3.83 -2.21
N LEU A 75 -0.95 4.05 -2.56
CA LEU A 75 -1.87 4.84 -1.75
C LEU A 75 -2.17 4.17 -0.40
N TYR A 76 -2.49 2.88 -0.39
CA TYR A 76 -2.66 2.14 0.85
C TYR A 76 -1.43 2.20 1.74
N SER A 77 -0.24 2.12 1.15
CA SER A 77 1.02 2.20 1.89
C SER A 77 1.21 3.56 2.56
N ALA A 78 0.91 4.64 1.85
CA ALA A 78 0.97 5.99 2.42
C ALA A 78 -0.07 6.18 3.54
N ILE A 79 -1.28 5.64 3.37
CA ILE A 79 -2.34 5.65 4.38
C ILE A 79 -1.93 4.82 5.60
N GLY A 80 -1.38 3.63 5.38
CA GLY A 80 -0.88 2.76 6.45
C GLY A 80 0.26 3.40 7.24
N LEU A 81 1.21 4.03 6.56
CA LEU A 81 2.27 4.80 7.20
C LEU A 81 1.72 5.97 8.02
N TYR A 82 0.70 6.66 7.51
CA TYR A 82 0.03 7.74 8.25
C TYR A 82 -0.61 7.24 9.55
N LYS A 83 -1.22 6.05 9.53
CA LYS A 83 -1.83 5.44 10.72
C LYS A 83 -0.79 5.01 11.75
N LEU A 84 0.40 4.62 11.32
CA LEU A 84 1.52 4.28 12.21
C LEU A 84 2.25 5.53 12.72
N ASP A 85 2.48 6.48 11.83
CA ASP A 85 3.18 7.73 12.09
C ASP A 85 2.67 8.81 11.11
N PRO A 86 1.87 9.78 11.58
CA PRO A 86 1.32 10.83 10.72
C PRO A 86 2.36 11.65 9.96
N GLN A 87 3.55 11.85 10.52
CA GLN A 87 4.62 12.59 9.84
C GLN A 87 5.17 11.80 8.64
N GLU A 88 5.44 10.51 8.83
CA GLU A 88 5.92 9.65 7.76
C GLU A 88 4.86 9.46 6.67
N GLY A 89 3.60 9.27 7.06
CA GLY A 89 2.49 9.15 6.12
C GLY A 89 2.25 10.43 5.31
N THR A 90 2.34 11.59 5.94
CA THR A 90 2.26 12.88 5.24
C THR A 90 3.38 13.04 4.22
N LYS A 91 4.60 12.66 4.58
CA LYS A 91 5.75 12.69 3.67
C LYS A 91 5.55 11.72 2.49
N ALA A 92 5.02 10.52 2.75
CA ALA A 92 4.69 9.54 1.72
C ALA A 92 3.64 10.08 0.75
N LEU A 93 2.55 10.67 1.24
CA LEU A 93 1.51 11.27 0.40
C LEU A 93 2.05 12.42 -0.44
N LYS A 94 2.90 13.27 0.11
CA LYS A 94 3.57 14.34 -0.65
C LYS A 94 4.42 13.79 -1.79
N SER A 95 5.09 12.65 -1.59
CA SER A 95 5.87 12.00 -2.64
C SER A 95 5.01 11.46 -3.78
N LEU A 96 3.74 11.17 -3.54
CA LEU A 96 2.77 10.69 -4.52
C LEU A 96 1.97 11.80 -5.20
N ALA A 97 2.03 13.03 -4.70
CA ALA A 97 1.14 14.12 -5.13
C ALA A 97 1.29 14.50 -6.62
N SER A 98 2.42 14.23 -7.25
CA SER A 98 2.65 14.48 -8.68
C SER A 98 2.43 13.26 -9.57
N SER A 99 2.05 12.13 -9.01
CA SER A 99 1.85 10.90 -9.78
C SER A 99 0.64 11.00 -10.71
N GLN A 100 0.83 10.64 -11.98
CA GLN A 100 -0.20 10.57 -13.00
C GLN A 100 -0.75 9.15 -13.20
N GLU A 101 -0.26 8.18 -12.44
CA GLU A 101 -0.76 6.82 -12.47
C GLU A 101 -2.25 6.79 -12.09
N GLN A 102 -3.06 6.10 -12.88
CA GLN A 102 -4.49 5.99 -12.62
C GLN A 102 -4.78 4.88 -11.60
N VAL A 103 -5.76 5.12 -10.76
CA VAL A 103 -6.22 4.19 -9.73
C VAL A 103 -7.74 4.17 -9.68
N PRO A 104 -8.37 2.98 -9.82
CA PRO A 104 -9.77 2.83 -9.51
C PRO A 104 -9.98 2.95 -7.99
N VAL A 105 -10.99 3.72 -7.60
CA VAL A 105 -11.38 3.90 -6.21
C VAL A 105 -12.81 3.44 -6.04
N MET A 106 -13.05 2.52 -5.11
CA MET A 106 -14.38 2.06 -4.74
C MET A 106 -14.74 2.56 -3.35
N GLN A 107 -15.77 3.38 -3.30
CA GLN A 107 -16.34 3.95 -2.08
C GLN A 107 -17.82 3.58 -2.00
N GLY A 108 -18.17 2.72 -1.07
CA GLY A 108 -19.52 2.14 -1.04
C GLY A 108 -19.81 1.40 -2.36
N CYS A 109 -20.87 1.78 -3.06
CA CYS A 109 -21.25 1.21 -4.35
C CYS A 109 -20.73 2.01 -5.56
N ILE A 110 -19.96 3.06 -5.33
CA ILE A 110 -19.47 3.97 -6.37
C ILE A 110 -18.03 3.62 -6.71
N VAL A 111 -17.77 3.42 -7.99
CA VAL A 111 -16.42 3.24 -8.55
C VAL A 111 -16.09 4.47 -9.39
N SER A 112 -14.97 5.10 -9.08
CA SER A 112 -14.44 6.24 -9.82
C SER A 112 -12.96 6.03 -10.10
N THR A 113 -12.45 6.65 -11.15
CA THR A 113 -11.02 6.60 -11.48
C THR A 113 -10.41 7.97 -11.26
N TYR A 114 -9.33 7.99 -10.49
CA TYR A 114 -8.54 9.18 -10.21
C TYR A 114 -7.07 8.92 -10.54
N THR A 115 -6.24 9.94 -10.51
CA THR A 115 -4.80 9.74 -10.44
C THR A 115 -4.38 9.53 -8.98
N VAL A 116 -3.28 8.83 -8.78
CA VAL A 116 -2.66 8.68 -7.44
C VAL A 116 -2.39 10.06 -6.84
N GLY A 117 -1.94 11.01 -7.66
CA GLY A 117 -1.66 12.38 -7.23
C GLY A 117 -2.90 13.13 -6.74
N GLU A 118 -4.05 12.96 -7.42
CA GLU A 118 -5.32 13.57 -6.99
C GLU A 118 -5.75 13.04 -5.62
N VAL A 119 -5.72 11.72 -5.43
CA VAL A 119 -6.08 11.11 -4.15
C VAL A 119 -5.11 11.51 -3.04
N ALA A 120 -3.80 11.50 -3.31
CA ALA A 120 -2.79 11.89 -2.33
C ALA A 120 -2.94 13.36 -1.91
N THR A 121 -3.20 14.24 -2.87
CA THR A 121 -3.41 15.68 -2.63
C THR A 121 -4.69 15.92 -1.83
N ASP A 122 -5.76 15.19 -2.15
CA ASP A 122 -7.02 15.28 -1.42
C ASP A 122 -6.85 14.86 0.04
N LEU A 123 -6.17 13.74 0.29
CA LEU A 123 -5.89 13.27 1.66
C LEU A 123 -5.02 14.23 2.47
N LEU A 124 -4.16 15.00 1.82
CA LEU A 124 -3.35 16.04 2.45
C LEU A 124 -4.14 17.32 2.77
N SER A 125 -5.30 17.48 2.15
CA SER A 125 -6.17 18.65 2.39
C SER A 125 -6.75 18.63 3.81
N PRO A 126 -6.90 19.79 4.45
CA PRO A 126 -7.60 19.89 5.72
C PRO A 126 -9.11 19.54 5.60
N ASN A 127 -9.66 19.64 4.41
CA ASN A 127 -11.05 19.29 4.10
C ASN A 127 -11.11 18.38 2.86
N PRO A 128 -10.74 17.08 3.02
CA PRO A 128 -10.73 16.16 1.89
C PRO A 128 -12.15 15.96 1.33
N GLN A 129 -12.27 15.97 0.01
CA GLN A 129 -13.54 15.89 -0.71
C GLN A 129 -13.76 14.50 -1.34
N LEU A 130 -12.71 13.81 -1.68
CA LEU A 130 -12.76 12.48 -2.29
C LEU A 130 -12.80 11.38 -1.25
N LEU A 131 -11.84 11.40 -0.35
CA LEU A 131 -11.64 10.37 0.66
C LEU A 131 -11.14 11.00 1.96
N SER A 132 -11.40 10.33 3.08
CA SER A 132 -10.80 10.69 4.35
C SER A 132 -10.02 9.50 4.94
N PHE A 133 -9.06 9.77 5.81
CA PHE A 133 -8.35 8.69 6.52
C PHE A 133 -9.26 7.79 7.35
N GLN A 134 -10.44 8.29 7.71
CA GLN A 134 -11.43 7.52 8.47
C GLN A 134 -12.14 6.44 7.63
N ALA A 135 -12.01 6.54 6.30
CA ALA A 135 -12.58 5.56 5.38
C ALA A 135 -11.71 4.28 5.26
N PHE A 136 -10.55 4.24 5.93
CA PHE A 136 -9.59 3.15 5.87
C PHE A 136 -9.21 2.55 7.24
#